data_4bfb50504f0f78c947b51517924425ed
#
_entry.id   4bfb50504f0f78c947b51517924425ed
#
_cell.length_a   1.000
_cell.length_b   1.000
_cell.length_c   1.000
_cell.angle_alpha   90.00
_cell.angle_beta   90.00
_cell.angle_gamma   90.00
#
_symmetry.space_group_name_H-M   'P 1'
#
loop_
_entity.id
_entity.type
_entity.pdbx_description
1 polymer ?
#
loop_
_entity_poly.entity_id
_entity_poly.type
_entity_poly.pdbx_seq_one_letter_code
_entity_poly.pdbx_strand_id
1 'polypeptide(L)'
;AQGNVILTNRFAYSCDLHTPPGKNEIVIGRSGGAGIILDAWYNSLMESKNPLFNLDRFLQELRKKGALPPGNPSSETKGIYESETGELLMDTHRNFLQIRTPRLQGICAEAGASAKLPDFEIRRMTTRGNLALASIDGRKPIREAKRLLLVVATNVLNCGMKFEDPEQRFLLKLGSTPLLLETGTFELAFTSRHAGSLKAYALAMDGKRISELPLQIRGSRVMLHLDTAAIPNGPALYFELNAN
;
A
#
# COMPACT_ATOMS: atom_id res chain seq x y z
N ALA A 1 5.71 16.84 -13.34
CA ALA A 1 4.85 16.28 -14.38
C ALA A 1 3.98 15.19 -13.73
N GLN A 2 2.66 15.29 -13.84
CA GLN A 2 1.75 14.27 -13.34
C GLN A 2 1.64 13.19 -14.42
N GLY A 3 2.34 12.09 -14.24
CA GLY A 3 2.25 10.96 -15.13
C GLY A 3 0.97 10.15 -14.90
N ASN A 4 0.44 9.58 -15.98
CA ASN A 4 -0.65 8.65 -15.86
C ASN A 4 -0.14 7.27 -15.49
N VAL A 5 -0.81 6.62 -14.56
CA VAL A 5 -0.44 5.33 -14.05
C VAL A 5 -1.46 4.29 -14.49
N ILE A 6 -0.99 3.27 -15.21
CA ILE A 6 -1.73 2.02 -15.38
C ILE A 6 -1.12 1.01 -14.44
N LEU A 7 -1.91 0.49 -13.52
CA LEU A 7 -1.46 -0.53 -12.60
C LEU A 7 -1.44 -1.90 -13.28
N THR A 8 -0.31 -2.59 -13.17
CA THR A 8 -0.20 -3.99 -13.54
C THR A 8 0.80 -4.69 -12.64
N ASN A 9 0.56 -5.93 -12.34
CA ASN A 9 1.48 -6.78 -11.59
C ASN A 9 2.08 -7.92 -12.44
N ARG A 10 1.88 -7.90 -13.75
CA ARG A 10 2.50 -8.83 -14.70
C ARG A 10 3.62 -8.20 -15.51
N PHE A 11 3.48 -6.93 -15.85
CA PHE A 11 4.42 -6.21 -16.71
C PHE A 11 4.80 -4.90 -16.06
N ALA A 12 6.08 -4.59 -16.08
CA ALA A 12 6.57 -3.24 -15.82
C ALA A 12 6.88 -2.57 -17.15
N TYR A 13 6.48 -1.31 -17.27
CA TYR A 13 6.94 -0.43 -18.33
C TYR A 13 7.88 0.56 -17.66
N SER A 14 9.11 0.60 -18.10
CA SER A 14 10.06 1.62 -17.69
C SER A 14 10.42 2.46 -18.88
N CYS A 15 10.57 3.73 -18.65
CA CYS A 15 11.09 4.66 -19.65
C CYS A 15 12.20 5.47 -19.01
N ASP A 16 13.20 5.81 -19.81
CA ASP A 16 14.26 6.70 -19.38
C ASP A 16 13.76 8.15 -19.42
N LEU A 17 13.52 8.70 -18.25
CA LEU A 17 13.07 10.09 -18.07
C LEU A 17 14.12 11.13 -18.51
N HIS A 18 15.36 10.71 -18.78
CA HIS A 18 16.45 11.57 -19.24
C HIS A 18 16.60 11.58 -20.76
N THR A 19 15.85 10.74 -21.47
CA THR A 19 15.90 10.71 -22.93
C THR A 19 15.10 11.90 -23.50
N PRO A 20 15.63 12.64 -24.46
CA PRO A 20 14.93 13.74 -25.09
C PRO A 20 13.59 13.30 -25.70
N PRO A 21 12.56 14.17 -25.72
CA PRO A 21 11.27 13.88 -26.33
C PRO A 21 11.42 13.31 -27.76
N GLY A 22 10.70 12.22 -28.05
CA GLY A 22 10.73 11.54 -29.34
C GLY A 22 11.78 10.44 -29.51
N LYS A 23 12.60 10.18 -28.48
CA LYS A 23 13.56 9.06 -28.46
C LYS A 23 13.34 8.09 -27.30
N ASN A 24 12.24 8.22 -26.59
CA ASN A 24 11.93 7.37 -25.45
C ASN A 24 11.55 5.97 -25.92
N GLU A 25 12.39 4.99 -25.64
CA GLU A 25 12.04 3.58 -25.80
C GLU A 25 11.25 3.13 -24.59
N ILE A 26 10.06 2.59 -24.83
CA ILE A 26 9.29 1.91 -23.79
C ILE A 26 9.83 0.50 -23.67
N VAL A 27 10.51 0.22 -22.58
CA VAL A 27 10.94 -1.13 -22.27
C VAL A 27 9.81 -1.86 -21.58
N ILE A 28 9.22 -2.83 -22.28
CA ILE A 28 8.22 -3.72 -21.72
C ILE A 28 8.96 -4.90 -21.11
N GLY A 29 8.99 -4.98 -19.78
CA GLY A 29 9.59 -6.08 -19.05
C GLY A 29 8.56 -6.89 -18.27
N ARG A 30 8.79 -8.19 -18.12
CA ARG A 30 8.02 -9.00 -17.19
C ARG A 30 8.45 -8.66 -15.78
N SER A 31 7.57 -8.09 -14.96
CA SER A 31 7.86 -7.80 -13.56
C SER A 31 7.17 -8.79 -12.63
N GLY A 32 7.82 -9.12 -11.53
CA GLY A 32 7.24 -9.92 -10.46
C GLY A 32 6.24 -9.18 -9.58
N GLY A 33 5.84 -8.00 -9.93
CA GLY A 33 4.88 -7.18 -9.21
C GLY A 33 5.13 -5.69 -9.37
N ALA A 34 4.14 -4.90 -9.06
CA ALA A 34 4.13 -3.46 -8.86
C ALA A 34 4.03 -2.57 -10.11
N GLY A 35 3.20 -1.64 -9.97
CA GLY A 35 2.72 -0.52 -10.74
C GLY A 35 3.55 0.02 -11.90
N ILE A 36 2.85 0.44 -12.93
CA ILE A 36 3.43 1.03 -14.11
C ILE A 36 3.22 2.51 -14.08
N ILE A 37 4.31 3.19 -14.35
CA ILE A 37 4.30 4.59 -14.70
C ILE A 37 4.45 4.67 -16.21
N LEU A 38 3.39 5.03 -16.92
CA LEU A 38 3.44 5.33 -18.36
C LEU A 38 3.81 6.80 -18.62
N ASP A 39 4.59 7.37 -17.74
CA ASP A 39 4.79 8.82 -17.72
C ASP A 39 5.38 9.36 -19.02
N ALA A 40 6.49 8.83 -19.47
CA ALA A 40 7.17 9.38 -20.64
C ALA A 40 6.44 9.03 -21.96
N TRP A 41 5.84 7.86 -22.06
CA TRP A 41 5.07 7.49 -23.25
C TRP A 41 3.79 8.33 -23.35
N TYR A 42 3.08 8.50 -22.24
CA TYR A 42 1.89 9.33 -22.19
C TYR A 42 2.25 10.79 -22.44
N ASN A 43 3.30 11.30 -21.81
CA ASN A 43 3.75 12.67 -22.04
C ASN A 43 4.23 12.89 -23.48
N SER A 44 4.94 11.95 -24.08
CA SER A 44 5.34 12.06 -25.49
C SER A 44 4.14 12.09 -26.44
N LEU A 45 3.07 11.34 -26.13
CA LEU A 45 1.80 11.38 -26.86
C LEU A 45 1.04 12.69 -26.63
N MET A 46 1.08 13.23 -25.41
CA MET A 46 0.46 14.51 -25.07
C MET A 46 1.24 15.68 -25.61
N GLU A 47 2.58 15.63 -25.54
CA GLU A 47 3.48 16.64 -26.13
C GLU A 47 3.41 16.66 -27.65
N SER A 48 3.11 15.54 -28.30
CA SER A 48 2.85 15.49 -29.75
C SER A 48 1.57 16.20 -30.15
N LYS A 49 0.86 16.79 -29.18
CA LYS A 49 -0.42 17.49 -29.40
C LYS A 49 -1.45 16.63 -30.16
N ASN A 50 -1.42 15.31 -29.94
CA ASN A 50 -2.45 14.47 -30.51
C ASN A 50 -3.74 14.66 -29.68
N PRO A 51 -4.69 15.51 -30.12
CA PRO A 51 -5.91 15.81 -29.39
C PRO A 51 -6.84 14.60 -29.28
N LEU A 52 -6.46 13.46 -29.87
CA LEU A 52 -7.25 12.24 -29.95
C LEU A 52 -6.89 11.20 -28.87
N PHE A 53 -5.81 11.40 -28.11
CA PHE A 53 -5.48 10.46 -27.05
C PHE A 53 -6.37 10.72 -25.82
N ASN A 54 -7.16 9.75 -25.47
CA ASN A 54 -7.99 9.73 -24.28
C ASN A 54 -7.72 8.41 -23.56
N LEU A 55 -7.21 8.48 -22.31
CA LEU A 55 -6.84 7.30 -21.56
C LEU A 55 -8.04 6.39 -21.29
N ASP A 56 -9.22 6.94 -20.98
CA ASP A 56 -10.42 6.14 -20.75
C ASP A 56 -10.82 5.36 -22.00
N ARG A 57 -10.69 5.95 -23.18
CA ARG A 57 -10.90 5.24 -24.46
C ARG A 57 -9.86 4.15 -24.68
N PHE A 58 -8.59 4.41 -24.37
CA PHE A 58 -7.53 3.40 -24.44
C PHE A 58 -7.80 2.23 -23.50
N LEU A 59 -8.19 2.51 -22.25
CA LEU A 59 -8.58 1.47 -21.30
C LEU A 59 -9.77 0.63 -21.78
N GLN A 60 -10.74 1.24 -22.47
CA GLN A 60 -11.84 0.52 -23.09
C GLN A 60 -11.35 -0.43 -24.19
N GLU A 61 -10.43 0.01 -25.03
CA GLU A 61 -9.84 -0.86 -26.06
C GLU A 61 -9.05 -2.02 -25.45
N LEU A 62 -8.32 -1.79 -24.35
CA LEU A 62 -7.63 -2.87 -23.62
C LEU A 62 -8.62 -3.89 -23.05
N ARG A 63 -9.79 -3.46 -22.55
CA ARG A 63 -10.87 -4.38 -22.12
C ARG A 63 -11.45 -5.18 -23.30
N LYS A 64 -11.73 -4.52 -24.42
CA LYS A 64 -12.23 -5.19 -25.64
C LYS A 64 -11.25 -6.22 -26.17
N LYS A 65 -9.94 -5.95 -26.09
CA LYS A 65 -8.86 -6.87 -26.52
C LYS A 65 -8.53 -7.95 -25.47
N GLY A 66 -9.17 -7.93 -24.30
CA GLY A 66 -8.90 -8.88 -23.23
C GLY A 66 -7.57 -8.65 -22.50
N ALA A 67 -6.88 -7.53 -22.73
CA ALA A 67 -5.67 -7.14 -22.00
C ALA A 67 -6.00 -6.69 -20.58
N LEU A 68 -7.18 -6.12 -20.37
CA LEU A 68 -7.77 -5.90 -19.06
C LEU A 68 -9.06 -6.70 -18.91
N PRO A 69 -9.39 -7.22 -17.71
CA PRO A 69 -10.69 -7.84 -17.46
C PRO A 69 -11.83 -6.87 -17.80
N PRO A 70 -12.97 -7.36 -18.34
CA PRO A 70 -14.11 -6.50 -18.69
C PRO A 70 -14.65 -5.68 -17.51
N GLY A 71 -14.58 -6.24 -16.28
CA GLY A 71 -15.01 -5.58 -15.05
C GLY A 71 -13.96 -4.72 -14.36
N ASN A 72 -12.77 -4.54 -14.95
CA ASN A 72 -11.72 -3.69 -14.37
C ASN A 72 -12.21 -2.23 -14.31
N PRO A 73 -12.21 -1.57 -13.11
CA PRO A 73 -12.83 -0.26 -12.91
C PRO A 73 -11.96 0.92 -13.35
N SER A 74 -10.75 0.68 -13.88
CA SER A 74 -9.80 1.74 -14.20
C SER A 74 -10.40 2.81 -15.08
N SER A 75 -10.23 4.07 -14.68
CA SER A 75 -10.74 5.26 -15.38
C SER A 75 -9.96 6.49 -14.95
N GLU A 76 -9.44 7.24 -15.91
CA GLU A 76 -8.78 8.52 -15.66
C GLU A 76 -9.74 9.54 -15.05
N THR A 77 -10.93 9.64 -15.62
CA THR A 77 -11.98 10.57 -15.16
C THR A 77 -12.38 10.32 -13.70
N LYS A 78 -12.36 9.06 -13.26
CA LYS A 78 -12.67 8.69 -11.86
C LYS A 78 -11.44 8.66 -10.97
N GLY A 79 -10.23 8.81 -11.50
CA GLY A 79 -8.98 8.66 -10.75
C GLY A 79 -8.75 7.26 -10.19
N ILE A 80 -9.40 6.23 -10.75
CA ILE A 80 -9.33 4.86 -10.26
C ILE A 80 -8.51 4.02 -11.22
N TYR A 81 -7.56 3.26 -10.68
CA TYR A 81 -6.69 2.37 -11.44
C TYR A 81 -6.59 1.03 -10.72
N GLU A 82 -6.94 -0.05 -11.41
CA GLU A 82 -6.83 -1.41 -10.90
C GLU A 82 -5.96 -2.25 -11.81
N SER A 83 -5.10 -3.09 -11.23
CA SER A 83 -4.27 -4.02 -12.00
C SER A 83 -5.13 -5.05 -12.74
N GLU A 84 -4.55 -5.65 -13.79
CA GLU A 84 -5.22 -6.70 -14.58
C GLU A 84 -5.56 -7.96 -13.76
N THR A 85 -4.88 -8.17 -12.62
CA THR A 85 -5.20 -9.28 -11.71
C THR A 85 -6.22 -8.89 -10.65
N GLY A 86 -6.56 -7.59 -10.54
CA GLY A 86 -7.43 -7.06 -9.50
C GLY A 86 -6.78 -7.02 -8.11
N GLU A 87 -5.46 -7.25 -8.01
CA GLU A 87 -4.76 -7.31 -6.72
C GLU A 87 -4.31 -5.95 -6.20
N LEU A 88 -4.10 -4.98 -7.11
CA LEU A 88 -3.71 -3.61 -6.79
C LEU A 88 -4.81 -2.66 -7.24
N LEU A 89 -5.22 -1.74 -6.37
CA LEU A 89 -6.17 -0.68 -6.69
C LEU A 89 -5.65 0.64 -6.14
N MET A 90 -5.63 1.67 -6.97
CA MET A 90 -5.32 3.04 -6.59
C MET A 90 -6.50 3.96 -6.90
N ASP A 91 -6.83 4.82 -5.93
CA ASP A 91 -7.79 5.92 -6.07
C ASP A 91 -7.05 7.23 -5.76
N THR A 92 -6.75 7.96 -6.83
CA THR A 92 -5.93 9.19 -6.73
C THR A 92 -6.71 10.36 -6.12
N HIS A 93 -8.04 10.35 -6.19
CA HIS A 93 -8.86 11.40 -5.58
C HIS A 93 -8.95 11.25 -4.06
N ARG A 94 -8.74 10.04 -3.54
CA ARG A 94 -8.79 9.74 -2.11
C ARG A 94 -7.41 9.52 -1.49
N ASN A 95 -6.32 9.67 -2.25
CA ASN A 95 -4.97 9.29 -1.81
C ASN A 95 -4.95 7.87 -1.21
N PHE A 96 -5.57 6.93 -1.93
CA PHE A 96 -5.80 5.59 -1.43
C PHE A 96 -5.17 4.54 -2.34
N LEU A 97 -4.36 3.66 -1.78
CA LEU A 97 -3.84 2.46 -2.44
C LEU A 97 -4.27 1.23 -1.65
N GLN A 98 -4.70 0.19 -2.35
CA GLN A 98 -5.09 -1.09 -1.76
C GLN A 98 -4.32 -2.23 -2.42
N ILE A 99 -3.89 -3.18 -1.59
CA ILE A 99 -3.28 -4.44 -2.01
C ILE A 99 -4.15 -5.58 -1.46
N ARG A 100 -4.56 -6.52 -2.34
CA ARG A 100 -5.43 -7.64 -1.96
C ARG A 100 -4.98 -8.96 -2.58
N THR A 101 -3.78 -9.40 -2.22
CA THR A 101 -3.31 -10.73 -2.60
C THR A 101 -3.62 -11.76 -1.51
N PRO A 102 -3.55 -13.07 -1.80
CA PRO A 102 -3.78 -14.09 -0.76
C PRO A 102 -2.79 -14.02 0.41
N ARG A 103 -1.58 -13.48 0.17
CA ARG A 103 -0.49 -13.47 1.15
C ARG A 103 -0.16 -12.09 1.72
N LEU A 104 -0.61 -11.03 1.07
CA LEU A 104 -0.39 -9.65 1.47
C LEU A 104 -1.67 -8.86 1.23
N GLN A 105 -2.21 -8.29 2.28
CA GLN A 105 -3.37 -7.40 2.19
C GLN A 105 -3.10 -6.15 2.99
N GLY A 106 -3.46 -5.00 2.44
CA GLY A 106 -3.22 -3.73 3.11
C GLY A 106 -3.69 -2.52 2.33
N ILE A 107 -3.52 -1.37 2.94
CA ILE A 107 -3.83 -0.06 2.35
C ILE A 107 -2.74 0.95 2.66
N CYS A 108 -2.60 1.95 1.78
CA CYS A 108 -2.00 3.23 2.06
C CYS A 108 -3.13 4.27 2.00
N ALA A 109 -3.36 5.01 3.08
CA ALA A 109 -4.53 5.89 3.16
C ALA A 109 -4.35 7.03 4.14
N GLU A 110 -5.19 8.05 3.98
CA GLU A 110 -5.32 9.17 4.92
C GLU A 110 -6.04 8.76 6.20
N ALA A 111 -5.93 9.60 7.24
CA ALA A 111 -6.67 9.45 8.48
C ALA A 111 -8.19 9.34 8.25
N GLY A 112 -8.86 8.52 9.05
CA GLY A 112 -10.30 8.26 8.93
C GLY A 112 -10.67 7.21 7.88
N ALA A 113 -9.71 6.68 7.13
CA ALA A 113 -9.97 5.63 6.15
C ALA A 113 -10.37 4.30 6.82
N SER A 114 -11.15 3.52 6.08
CA SER A 114 -11.47 2.14 6.41
C SER A 114 -11.46 1.28 5.14
N ALA A 115 -11.17 -0.01 5.29
CA ALA A 115 -11.16 -0.96 4.17
C ALA A 115 -11.47 -2.36 4.64
N LYS A 116 -12.24 -3.08 3.81
CA LYS A 116 -12.52 -4.50 4.02
C LYS A 116 -11.93 -5.30 2.88
N LEU A 117 -10.85 -6.02 3.16
CA LEU A 117 -10.15 -6.92 2.26
C LEU A 117 -10.59 -8.37 2.51
N PRO A 118 -10.22 -9.32 1.66
CA PRO A 118 -10.68 -10.71 1.80
C PRO A 118 -10.45 -11.33 3.18
N ASP A 119 -9.28 -11.13 3.78
CA ASP A 119 -8.92 -11.69 5.08
C ASP A 119 -8.50 -10.63 6.11
N PHE A 120 -8.35 -9.37 5.72
CA PHE A 120 -7.93 -8.27 6.59
C PHE A 120 -8.88 -7.08 6.47
N GLU A 121 -9.26 -6.51 7.60
CA GLU A 121 -10.15 -5.36 7.69
C GLU A 121 -9.52 -4.27 8.56
N ILE A 122 -9.41 -3.09 8.01
CA ILE A 122 -9.09 -1.86 8.71
C ILE A 122 -10.41 -1.15 8.99
N ARG A 123 -10.85 -1.12 10.25
CA ARG A 123 -12.13 -0.53 10.66
C ARG A 123 -11.99 0.96 10.95
N ARG A 124 -10.85 1.32 11.53
CA ARG A 124 -10.56 2.71 11.90
C ARG A 124 -9.05 2.92 11.90
N MET A 125 -8.65 4.10 11.47
CA MET A 125 -7.30 4.64 11.64
C MET A 125 -7.39 6.14 11.90
N THR A 126 -6.66 6.64 12.90
CA THR A 126 -6.74 8.05 13.32
C THR A 126 -5.64 8.90 12.71
N THR A 127 -4.64 8.30 12.11
CA THR A 127 -3.57 8.98 11.38
C THR A 127 -3.36 8.33 10.02
N ARG A 128 -2.80 9.08 9.07
CA ARG A 128 -2.40 8.52 7.76
C ARG A 128 -1.34 7.44 7.94
N GLY A 129 -1.32 6.47 7.05
CA GLY A 129 -0.30 5.43 7.11
C GLY A 129 -0.48 4.30 6.11
N ASN A 130 0.51 3.41 6.13
CA ASN A 130 0.53 2.18 5.37
C ASN A 130 0.29 1.02 6.34
N LEU A 131 -0.84 0.36 6.19
CA LEU A 131 -1.20 -0.80 6.99
C LEU A 131 -1.19 -2.03 6.12
N ALA A 132 -0.42 -3.04 6.49
CA ALA A 132 -0.33 -4.28 5.73
C ALA A 132 -0.22 -5.49 6.65
N LEU A 133 -1.00 -6.52 6.34
CA LEU A 133 -0.89 -7.84 6.94
C LEU A 133 -0.31 -8.81 5.93
N ALA A 134 0.83 -9.40 6.24
CA ALA A 134 1.56 -10.31 5.37
C ALA A 134 1.73 -11.69 6.01
N SER A 135 1.56 -12.74 5.21
CA SER A 135 1.97 -14.09 5.58
C SER A 135 3.48 -14.23 5.41
N ILE A 136 4.18 -14.57 6.48
CA ILE A 136 5.61 -14.89 6.50
C ILE A 136 5.84 -16.40 6.73
N ASP A 137 4.81 -17.22 6.54
CA ASP A 137 4.81 -18.67 6.67
C ASP A 137 4.87 -19.34 5.27
N GLY A 138 6.01 -19.27 4.62
CA GLY A 138 6.24 -19.87 3.30
C GLY A 138 5.27 -19.33 2.23
N ARG A 139 4.55 -20.23 1.56
CA ARG A 139 3.57 -19.88 0.51
C ARG A 139 2.12 -19.82 0.99
N LYS A 140 1.86 -19.99 2.28
CA LYS A 140 0.50 -20.03 2.80
C LYS A 140 -0.19 -18.67 2.72
N PRO A 141 -1.49 -18.64 2.39
CA PRO A 141 -2.28 -17.41 2.45
C PRO A 141 -2.45 -16.95 3.91
N ILE A 142 -2.82 -15.68 4.10
CA ILE A 142 -3.02 -15.06 5.43
C ILE A 142 -3.88 -15.96 6.35
N ARG A 143 -5.00 -16.44 5.82
CA ARG A 143 -5.95 -17.27 6.59
C ARG A 143 -5.35 -18.56 7.14
N GLU A 144 -4.35 -19.13 6.49
CA GLU A 144 -3.75 -20.43 6.79
C GLU A 144 -2.37 -20.34 7.43
N ALA A 145 -1.80 -19.14 7.45
CA ALA A 145 -0.48 -18.92 8.00
C ALA A 145 -0.48 -18.97 9.53
N LYS A 146 0.52 -19.63 10.09
CA LYS A 146 0.82 -19.62 11.52
C LYS A 146 1.63 -18.39 11.92
N ARG A 147 2.35 -17.78 10.99
CA ARG A 147 3.14 -16.58 11.22
C ARG A 147 2.74 -15.49 10.26
N LEU A 148 2.35 -14.35 10.83
CA LEU A 148 1.96 -13.16 10.09
C LEU A 148 2.79 -11.98 10.60
N LEU A 149 3.07 -11.05 9.70
CA LEU A 149 3.66 -9.74 10.01
C LEU A 149 2.61 -8.68 9.72
N LEU A 150 2.24 -7.92 10.75
CA LEU A 150 1.47 -6.69 10.59
C LEU A 150 2.45 -5.51 10.57
N VAL A 151 2.33 -4.68 9.57
CA VAL A 151 3.06 -3.41 9.43
C VAL A 151 2.09 -2.26 9.63
N VAL A 152 2.45 -1.32 10.49
CA VAL A 152 1.73 -0.07 10.71
C VAL A 152 2.75 1.06 10.58
N ALA A 153 3.03 1.47 9.35
CA ALA A 153 4.01 2.49 9.04
C ALA A 153 3.32 3.85 8.87
N THR A 154 3.52 4.70 9.84
CA THR A 154 3.10 6.10 9.85
C THR A 154 4.27 7.02 9.44
N ASN A 155 4.14 8.31 9.66
CA ASN A 155 5.20 9.25 9.36
C ASN A 155 6.35 9.18 10.39
N VAL A 156 7.59 9.30 9.91
CA VAL A 156 8.79 9.31 10.74
C VAL A 156 9.62 10.54 10.40
N LEU A 157 9.94 11.35 11.40
CA LEU A 157 10.70 12.59 11.25
C LEU A 157 11.89 12.62 12.19
N ASN A 158 12.92 13.37 11.81
CA ASN A 158 13.98 13.72 12.75
C ASN A 158 13.49 14.77 13.77
N CYS A 159 14.00 14.72 14.99
CA CYS A 159 13.74 15.75 15.97
C CYS A 159 14.21 17.12 15.45
N GLY A 160 13.31 18.13 15.50
CA GLY A 160 13.59 19.46 14.99
C GLY A 160 13.64 19.60 13.46
N MET A 161 13.16 18.60 12.70
CA MET A 161 12.94 18.71 11.26
C MET A 161 11.92 19.81 10.96
N LYS A 162 12.17 20.60 9.94
CA LYS A 162 11.27 21.70 9.53
C LYS A 162 11.03 21.67 8.04
N PHE A 163 9.80 21.92 7.65
CA PHE A 163 9.36 22.03 6.26
C PHE A 163 8.80 23.43 5.99
N GLU A 164 8.77 23.83 4.73
CA GLU A 164 8.20 25.10 4.28
C GLU A 164 6.67 25.05 4.31
N ASP A 165 6.10 23.88 3.99
CA ASP A 165 4.65 23.67 3.87
C ASP A 165 4.20 22.47 4.74
N PRO A 166 2.90 22.44 5.12
CA PRO A 166 2.32 21.34 5.88
C PRO A 166 2.36 20.00 5.14
N GLU A 167 2.41 20.01 3.80
CA GLU A 167 2.50 18.83 2.94
C GLU A 167 3.90 18.22 2.91
N GLN A 168 4.87 18.85 3.59
CA GLN A 168 6.24 18.37 3.75
C GLN A 168 7.02 18.19 2.44
N ARG A 169 6.72 19.02 1.43
CA ARG A 169 7.34 18.94 0.11
C ARG A 169 8.74 19.55 0.04
N PHE A 170 8.98 20.61 0.81
CA PHE A 170 10.26 21.34 0.81
C PHE A 170 10.89 21.32 2.20
N LEU A 171 12.02 20.64 2.31
CA LEU A 171 12.76 20.52 3.57
C LEU A 171 13.62 21.76 3.81
N LEU A 172 13.35 22.48 4.92
CA LEU A 172 14.14 23.63 5.36
C LEU A 172 15.26 23.24 6.33
N LYS A 173 14.97 22.27 7.21
CA LYS A 173 15.93 21.80 8.20
C LYS A 173 15.79 20.29 8.40
N LEU A 174 16.91 19.56 8.28
CA LEU A 174 16.90 18.10 8.42
C LEU A 174 16.61 17.64 9.85
N GLY A 175 16.99 18.45 10.87
CA GLY A 175 16.90 18.01 12.25
C GLY A 175 18.01 17.02 12.63
N SER A 176 17.79 16.28 13.70
CA SER A 176 18.74 15.31 14.25
C SER A 176 18.01 14.15 14.95
N THR A 177 18.73 13.13 15.40
CA THR A 177 18.20 12.10 16.30
C THR A 177 17.76 12.70 17.64
N PRO A 178 16.78 12.09 18.35
CA PRO A 178 16.11 10.84 18.01
C PRO A 178 15.07 11.00 16.87
N LEU A 179 14.72 9.88 16.24
CA LEU A 179 13.59 9.82 15.31
C LEU A 179 12.29 9.92 16.09
N LEU A 180 11.36 10.69 15.54
CA LEU A 180 10.00 10.84 16.05
C LEU A 180 9.05 10.05 15.13
N LEU A 181 8.29 9.14 15.72
CA LEU A 181 7.26 8.38 15.03
C LEU A 181 5.91 9.03 15.28
N GLU A 182 5.17 9.30 14.21
CA GLU A 182 3.76 9.72 14.31
C GLU A 182 2.94 8.56 14.86
N THR A 183 2.21 8.78 15.94
CA THR A 183 1.40 7.77 16.60
C THR A 183 -0.08 7.90 16.26
N GLY A 184 -0.83 6.81 16.41
CA GLY A 184 -2.26 6.79 16.17
C GLY A 184 -2.92 5.53 16.71
N THR A 185 -4.24 5.51 16.61
CA THR A 185 -5.07 4.38 17.02
C THR A 185 -5.62 3.66 15.78
N PHE A 186 -5.54 2.34 15.79
CA PHE A 186 -5.96 1.48 14.70
C PHE A 186 -6.86 0.36 15.23
N GLU A 187 -8.05 0.22 14.63
CA GLU A 187 -8.94 -0.90 14.87
C GLU A 187 -8.87 -1.86 13.69
N LEU A 188 -8.26 -3.01 13.91
CA LEU A 188 -7.94 -3.98 12.88
C LEU A 188 -8.65 -5.30 13.17
N ALA A 189 -9.02 -6.03 12.11
CA ALA A 189 -9.51 -7.38 12.25
C ALA A 189 -9.01 -8.24 11.07
N PHE A 190 -8.80 -9.52 11.31
CA PHE A 190 -8.45 -10.47 10.26
C PHE A 190 -9.00 -11.86 10.57
N THR A 191 -9.01 -12.72 9.54
CA THR A 191 -9.49 -14.10 9.66
C THR A 191 -8.30 -15.05 9.66
N SER A 192 -8.24 -15.97 10.65
CA SER A 192 -7.21 -17.00 10.75
C SER A 192 -7.78 -18.33 11.17
N ARG A 193 -7.35 -19.43 10.55
CA ARG A 193 -7.63 -20.80 11.01
C ARG A 193 -6.96 -21.12 12.35
N HIS A 194 -5.93 -20.37 12.71
CA HIS A 194 -5.16 -20.54 13.94
C HIS A 194 -5.52 -19.52 15.03
N ALA A 195 -6.65 -18.83 14.91
CA ALA A 195 -7.05 -17.73 15.78
C ALA A 195 -6.89 -18.07 17.27
N GLY A 196 -7.33 -19.25 17.70
CA GLY A 196 -7.30 -19.65 19.13
C GLY A 196 -5.91 -19.82 19.74
N SER A 197 -4.87 -19.96 18.93
CA SER A 197 -3.47 -20.09 19.39
C SER A 197 -2.59 -18.90 19.04
N LEU A 198 -3.15 -17.89 18.35
CA LEU A 198 -2.39 -16.69 17.96
C LEU A 198 -2.06 -15.81 19.16
N LYS A 199 -0.82 -15.36 19.18
CA LYS A 199 -0.32 -14.30 20.05
C LYS A 199 0.24 -13.17 19.19
N ALA A 200 0.10 -11.92 19.64
CA ALA A 200 0.61 -10.74 18.98
C ALA A 200 1.76 -10.12 19.79
N TYR A 201 2.80 -9.71 19.11
CA TYR A 201 3.97 -9.08 19.71
C TYR A 201 4.36 -7.84 18.94
N ALA A 202 4.60 -6.73 19.64
CA ALA A 202 5.29 -5.59 19.08
C ALA A 202 6.77 -5.94 18.90
N LEU A 203 7.36 -5.47 17.80
CA LEU A 203 8.77 -5.72 17.48
C LEU A 203 9.57 -4.42 17.50
N ALA A 204 10.79 -4.53 18.02
CA ALA A 204 11.82 -3.52 17.80
C ALA A 204 12.29 -3.53 16.34
N MET A 205 13.04 -2.50 15.94
CA MET A 205 13.55 -2.37 14.57
C MET A 205 14.54 -3.49 14.16
N ASP A 206 15.13 -4.18 15.14
CA ASP A 206 15.99 -5.36 14.93
C ASP A 206 15.19 -6.70 14.91
N GLY A 207 13.87 -6.62 15.00
CA GLY A 207 12.96 -7.76 14.98
C GLY A 207 12.74 -8.47 16.31
N LYS A 208 13.36 -7.99 17.40
CA LYS A 208 13.11 -8.57 18.73
C LYS A 208 11.74 -8.19 19.26
N ARG A 209 11.08 -9.13 19.93
CA ARG A 209 9.82 -8.89 20.63
C ARG A 209 10.05 -7.98 21.83
N ILE A 210 9.32 -6.87 21.92
CA ILE A 210 9.40 -5.89 23.01
C ILE A 210 8.22 -5.98 23.98
N SER A 211 7.04 -6.36 23.48
CA SER A 211 5.86 -6.56 24.32
C SER A 211 4.84 -7.47 23.65
N GLU A 212 4.07 -8.20 24.46
CA GLU A 212 2.89 -8.95 24.01
C GLU A 212 1.68 -8.01 23.99
N LEU A 213 0.84 -8.12 22.97
CA LEU A 213 -0.35 -7.29 22.78
C LEU A 213 -1.61 -8.13 22.93
N PRO A 214 -2.68 -7.60 23.55
CA PRO A 214 -3.94 -8.31 23.72
C PRO A 214 -4.66 -8.48 22.39
N LEU A 215 -5.15 -9.69 22.12
CA LEU A 215 -6.03 -10.01 21.01
C LEU A 215 -7.44 -10.32 21.52
N GLN A 216 -8.45 -9.86 20.82
CA GLN A 216 -9.83 -10.31 21.00
C GLN A 216 -10.17 -11.34 19.92
N ILE A 217 -10.57 -12.55 20.32
CA ILE A 217 -10.82 -13.65 19.41
C ILE A 217 -12.29 -14.06 19.47
N ARG A 218 -12.93 -14.17 18.30
CA ARG A 218 -14.30 -14.67 18.14
C ARG A 218 -14.33 -15.67 16.98
N GLY A 219 -14.33 -16.96 17.31
CA GLY A 219 -14.20 -18.02 16.30
C GLY A 219 -12.90 -17.89 15.52
N SER A 220 -12.97 -17.80 14.21
CA SER A 220 -11.81 -17.58 13.33
C SER A 220 -11.42 -16.10 13.17
N ARG A 221 -12.19 -15.18 13.74
CA ARG A 221 -11.95 -13.74 13.62
C ARG A 221 -11.09 -13.24 14.78
N VAL A 222 -10.00 -12.58 14.45
CA VAL A 222 -9.08 -11.94 15.39
C VAL A 222 -9.25 -10.44 15.25
N MET A 223 -9.36 -9.74 16.38
CA MET A 223 -9.45 -8.28 16.44
C MET A 223 -8.28 -7.75 17.28
N LEU A 224 -7.65 -6.70 16.78
CA LEU A 224 -6.56 -5.98 17.43
C LEU A 224 -6.93 -4.50 17.50
N HIS A 225 -6.98 -3.99 18.71
CA HIS A 225 -6.99 -2.55 18.98
C HIS A 225 -5.55 -2.12 19.28
N LEU A 226 -5.01 -1.25 18.46
CA LEU A 226 -3.63 -0.82 18.54
C LEU A 226 -3.57 0.69 18.74
N ASP A 227 -3.08 1.12 19.91
CA ASP A 227 -2.63 2.48 20.16
C ASP A 227 -1.11 2.48 20.12
N THR A 228 -0.52 3.05 19.06
CA THR A 228 0.93 3.03 18.87
C THR A 228 1.68 3.95 19.84
N ALA A 229 0.99 4.88 20.51
CA ALA A 229 1.57 5.69 21.58
C ALA A 229 1.67 4.93 22.92
N ALA A 230 0.80 3.93 23.14
CA ALA A 230 0.68 3.20 24.39
C ALA A 230 1.41 1.83 24.39
N ILE A 231 2.24 1.54 23.40
CA ILE A 231 2.98 0.28 23.34
C ILE A 231 4.05 0.25 24.42
N PRO A 232 4.04 -0.72 25.33
CA PRO A 232 5.11 -0.85 26.34
C PRO A 232 6.47 -1.06 25.66
N ASN A 233 7.47 -0.28 26.09
CA ASN A 233 8.83 -0.28 25.52
C ASN A 233 8.88 0.10 24.02
N GLY A 234 7.78 0.69 23.47
CA GLY A 234 7.70 1.16 22.08
C GLY A 234 8.06 2.63 21.94
N PRO A 235 7.82 3.25 20.78
CA PRO A 235 6.85 2.83 19.75
C PRO A 235 7.34 1.69 18.82
N ALA A 236 6.44 1.08 18.09
CA ALA A 236 6.72 0.03 17.11
C ALA A 236 5.97 0.23 15.80
N LEU A 237 6.59 -0.17 14.69
CA LEU A 237 6.01 -0.19 13.34
C LEU A 237 5.63 -1.60 12.89
N TYR A 238 6.22 -2.62 13.51
CA TYR A 238 6.10 -4.02 13.13
C TYR A 238 5.53 -4.84 14.27
N PHE A 239 4.63 -5.75 13.92
CA PHE A 239 3.96 -6.61 14.87
C PHE A 239 3.94 -8.03 14.33
N GLU A 240 4.51 -8.96 15.08
CA GLU A 240 4.44 -10.39 14.74
C GLU A 240 3.17 -10.98 15.35
N LEU A 241 2.45 -11.77 14.53
CA LEU A 241 1.37 -12.63 14.99
C LEU A 241 1.82 -14.07 14.77
N ASN A 242 1.91 -14.84 15.84
CA ASN A 242 2.45 -16.20 15.79
C ASN A 242 1.50 -17.17 16.51
N ALA A 243 1.15 -18.26 15.83
CA ALA A 243 0.44 -19.40 16.38
C ALA A 243 1.45 -20.50 16.72
N ASN A 244 1.51 -20.88 17.98
CA ASN A 244 2.32 -22.00 18.46
C ASN A 244 1.76 -23.35 17.99
#